data_eba96f96798af3b3488eca670ca1400e
#
_entry.id   eba96f96798af3b3488eca670ca1400e
#
_cell.length_a   1.000
_cell.length_b   1.000
_cell.length_c   1.000
_cell.angle_alpha   90.00
_cell.angle_beta   90.00
_cell.angle_gamma   90.00
#
_symmetry.space_group_name_H-M   'P 1'
#
loop_
_entity.id
_entity.type
_entity.pdbx_description
1 polymer ?
#
loop_
_entity_poly.entity_id
_entity_poly.type
_entity_poly.pdbx_seq_one_letter_code
_entity_poly.pdbx_strand_id
1 'polypeptide(L)'
;MQEDFRSLFDRARAGDAAARGQLFERHLSGLRAYVRLKSGRLVRARESCSDLVQSVCREALADLSRVECDDEQAFRRWLYRVGLHKILRRVDHHTAQKRDAAREVASAEPDEGPGDAAVLGAYATFCTPSRAAAAREEVERVERAFDRLPAEYREIILQARLEERPHGEIAAELGKSVVAVRKLLSRARARLALLLDAEA
;
A
#
# COMPACT_ATOMS: atom_id res chain seq x y z
N MET A 1 -26.70 1.16 -5.87
CA MET A 1 -26.79 0.16 -4.77
C MET A 1 -25.54 -0.68 -4.85
N GLN A 2 -24.63 -0.55 -3.88
CA GLN A 2 -23.35 -1.27 -3.88
C GLN A 2 -23.65 -2.71 -3.44
N GLU A 3 -23.23 -3.68 -4.24
CA GLU A 3 -23.38 -5.11 -3.90
C GLU A 3 -22.64 -5.40 -2.59
N ASP A 4 -23.26 -6.25 -1.75
CA ASP A 4 -22.63 -6.71 -0.50
C ASP A 4 -21.33 -7.44 -0.80
N PHE A 5 -20.30 -7.18 0.02
CA PHE A 5 -18.97 -7.76 -0.16
C PHE A 5 -19.02 -9.30 -0.22
N ARG A 6 -19.80 -9.95 0.64
CA ARG A 6 -19.88 -11.41 0.72
C ARG A 6 -20.39 -12.02 -0.57
N SER A 7 -21.48 -11.49 -1.11
CA SER A 7 -22.03 -11.93 -2.41
C SER A 7 -21.01 -11.76 -3.54
N LEU A 8 -20.37 -10.59 -3.62
CA LEU A 8 -19.36 -10.31 -4.63
C LEU A 8 -18.16 -11.24 -4.50
N PHE A 9 -17.69 -11.50 -3.28
CA PHE A 9 -16.54 -12.35 -3.01
C PHE A 9 -16.81 -13.82 -3.36
N ASP A 10 -17.98 -14.36 -3.01
CA ASP A 10 -18.36 -15.74 -3.30
C ASP A 10 -18.48 -15.97 -4.82
N ARG A 11 -19.09 -15.04 -5.56
CA ARG A 11 -19.14 -15.09 -7.04
C ARG A 11 -17.74 -15.01 -7.66
N ALA A 12 -16.89 -14.13 -7.17
CA ALA A 12 -15.52 -13.99 -7.67
C ALA A 12 -14.71 -15.27 -7.45
N ARG A 13 -14.87 -15.93 -6.29
CA ARG A 13 -14.26 -17.24 -6.00
C ARG A 13 -14.76 -18.33 -6.92
N ALA A 14 -16.06 -18.33 -7.22
CA ALA A 14 -16.71 -19.30 -8.12
C ALA A 14 -16.29 -19.13 -9.59
N GLY A 15 -15.54 -18.08 -9.92
CA GLY A 15 -15.00 -17.90 -11.26
C GLY A 15 -15.71 -16.85 -12.14
N ASP A 16 -16.70 -16.14 -11.58
CA ASP A 16 -17.37 -15.03 -12.29
C ASP A 16 -16.33 -13.91 -12.58
N ALA A 17 -16.04 -13.71 -13.88
CA ALA A 17 -15.04 -12.75 -14.33
C ALA A 17 -15.43 -11.30 -14.02
N ALA A 18 -16.73 -10.96 -14.11
CA ALA A 18 -17.21 -9.64 -13.80
C ALA A 18 -17.10 -9.33 -12.28
N ALA A 19 -17.45 -10.30 -11.44
CA ALA A 19 -17.30 -10.18 -9.99
C ALA A 19 -15.82 -10.07 -9.59
N ARG A 20 -14.90 -10.81 -10.24
CA ARG A 20 -13.46 -10.65 -10.04
C ARG A 20 -12.99 -9.24 -10.38
N GLY A 21 -13.39 -8.71 -11.54
CA GLY A 21 -13.08 -7.35 -11.94
C GLY A 21 -13.52 -6.32 -10.90
N GLN A 22 -14.80 -6.36 -10.51
CA GLN A 22 -15.37 -5.45 -9.51
C GLN A 22 -14.69 -5.55 -8.15
N LEU A 23 -14.41 -6.77 -7.67
CA LEU A 23 -13.75 -7.01 -6.40
C LEU A 23 -12.35 -6.35 -6.36
N PHE A 24 -11.56 -6.56 -7.41
CA PHE A 24 -10.21 -5.98 -7.45
C PHE A 24 -10.24 -4.48 -7.69
N GLU A 25 -11.11 -3.97 -8.56
CA GLU A 25 -11.27 -2.52 -8.79
C GLU A 25 -11.59 -1.77 -7.51
N ARG A 26 -12.48 -2.31 -6.67
CA ARG A 26 -12.85 -1.73 -5.37
C ARG A 26 -11.65 -1.55 -4.43
N HIS A 27 -10.65 -2.42 -4.52
CA HIS A 27 -9.46 -2.39 -3.65
C HIS A 27 -8.20 -1.84 -4.31
N LEU A 28 -8.25 -1.55 -5.61
CA LEU A 28 -7.06 -1.23 -6.41
C LEU A 28 -6.37 0.06 -5.95
N SER A 29 -7.11 1.11 -5.60
CA SER A 29 -6.54 2.37 -5.13
C SER A 29 -5.77 2.21 -3.82
N GLY A 30 -6.37 1.50 -2.85
CA GLY A 30 -5.70 1.18 -1.58
C GLY A 30 -4.48 0.27 -1.77
N LEU A 31 -4.56 -0.73 -2.65
CA LEU A 31 -3.42 -1.59 -2.98
C LEU A 31 -2.28 -0.80 -3.63
N ARG A 32 -2.56 0.09 -4.57
CA ARG A 32 -1.56 0.98 -5.17
C ARG A 32 -0.89 1.86 -4.13
N ALA A 33 -1.66 2.51 -3.28
CA ALA A 33 -1.16 3.32 -2.17
C ALA A 33 -0.24 2.50 -1.24
N TYR A 34 -0.66 1.30 -0.86
CA TYR A 34 0.11 0.39 -0.02
C TYR A 34 1.43 -0.02 -0.69
N VAL A 35 1.37 -0.48 -1.94
CA VAL A 35 2.56 -0.91 -2.70
C VAL A 35 3.55 0.25 -2.84
N ARG A 36 3.10 1.44 -3.21
CA ARG A 36 3.96 2.62 -3.38
C ARG A 36 4.68 3.01 -2.09
N LEU A 37 3.97 3.09 -0.95
CA LEU A 37 4.57 3.44 0.34
C LEU A 37 5.43 2.33 0.93
N LYS A 38 5.03 1.06 0.80
CA LYS A 38 5.76 -0.08 1.34
C LYS A 38 7.02 -0.42 0.55
N SER A 39 7.03 -0.21 -0.77
CA SER A 39 8.18 -0.46 -1.63
C SER A 39 9.39 0.41 -1.29
N GLY A 40 9.18 1.63 -0.80
CA GLY A 40 10.24 2.58 -0.52
C GLY A 40 11.02 3.01 -1.76
N ARG A 41 11.98 3.92 -1.59
CA ARG A 41 12.76 4.52 -2.69
C ARG A 41 13.51 3.50 -3.56
N LEU A 42 14.03 2.43 -2.95
CA LEU A 42 14.88 1.48 -3.66
C LEU A 42 14.14 0.74 -4.77
N VAL A 43 12.93 0.28 -4.49
CA VAL A 43 12.12 -0.46 -5.45
C VAL A 43 11.51 0.50 -6.46
N ARG A 44 10.95 1.64 -6.01
CA ARG A 44 10.36 2.65 -6.89
C ARG A 44 11.34 3.25 -7.91
N ALA A 45 12.64 3.30 -7.59
CA ALA A 45 13.67 3.77 -8.52
C ALA A 45 14.04 2.73 -9.61
N ARG A 46 13.55 1.50 -9.52
CA ARG A 46 13.95 0.38 -10.40
C ARG A 46 12.81 -0.32 -11.08
N GLU A 47 11.61 -0.24 -10.53
CA GLU A 47 10.43 -0.91 -11.05
C GLU A 47 9.22 0.04 -11.03
N SER A 48 8.40 -0.04 -12.06
CA SER A 48 7.11 0.60 -12.09
C SER A 48 6.20 0.03 -10.98
N CYS A 49 5.64 0.93 -10.15
CA CYS A 49 4.65 0.51 -9.16
C CYS A 49 3.40 -0.10 -9.81
N SER A 50 3.02 0.34 -11.00
CA SER A 50 1.91 -0.23 -11.77
C SER A 50 2.17 -1.67 -12.14
N ASP A 51 3.37 -2.02 -12.60
CA ASP A 51 3.74 -3.40 -12.94
C ASP A 51 3.76 -4.29 -11.70
N LEU A 52 4.26 -3.74 -10.59
CA LEU A 52 4.26 -4.46 -9.33
C LEU A 52 2.83 -4.74 -8.84
N VAL A 53 1.94 -3.75 -8.90
CA VAL A 53 0.51 -3.91 -8.56
C VAL A 53 -0.17 -4.93 -9.49
N GLN A 54 0.06 -4.86 -10.80
CA GLN A 54 -0.48 -5.86 -11.74
C GLN A 54 0.02 -7.27 -11.41
N SER A 55 1.29 -7.40 -11.04
CA SER A 55 1.87 -8.68 -10.63
C SER A 55 1.25 -9.20 -9.33
N VAL A 56 0.95 -8.34 -8.36
CA VAL A 56 0.22 -8.68 -7.13
C VAL A 56 -1.21 -9.13 -7.47
N CYS A 57 -1.92 -8.39 -8.32
CA CYS A 57 -3.28 -8.75 -8.73
C CYS A 57 -3.34 -10.11 -9.44
N ARG A 58 -2.36 -10.41 -10.32
CA ARG A 58 -2.29 -11.72 -10.99
C ARG A 58 -2.07 -12.87 -10.00
N GLU A 59 -1.17 -12.71 -9.05
CA GLU A 59 -0.89 -13.70 -7.99
C GLU A 59 -2.13 -13.89 -7.10
N ALA A 60 -2.75 -12.80 -6.67
CA ALA A 60 -3.96 -12.82 -5.87
C ALA A 60 -5.16 -13.48 -6.61
N LEU A 61 -5.33 -13.22 -7.91
CA LEU A 61 -6.36 -13.86 -8.73
C LEU A 61 -6.16 -15.38 -8.85
N ALA A 62 -4.91 -15.83 -8.96
CA ALA A 62 -4.59 -17.26 -9.05
C ALA A 62 -4.93 -18.00 -7.75
N ASP A 63 -4.78 -17.34 -6.61
CA ASP A 63 -5.03 -17.94 -5.30
C ASP A 63 -6.44 -17.71 -4.77
N LEU A 64 -7.24 -16.84 -5.42
CA LEU A 64 -8.54 -16.38 -4.93
C LEU A 64 -9.51 -17.50 -4.56
N SER A 65 -9.53 -18.59 -5.34
CA SER A 65 -10.42 -19.74 -5.10
C SER A 65 -10.12 -20.49 -3.80
N ARG A 66 -8.89 -20.35 -3.29
CA ARG A 66 -8.42 -21.03 -2.06
C ARG A 66 -8.54 -20.15 -0.82
N VAL A 67 -8.84 -18.86 -1.02
CA VAL A 67 -8.87 -17.88 0.07
C VAL A 67 -10.22 -17.91 0.78
N GLU A 68 -10.18 -17.89 2.09
CA GLU A 68 -11.34 -17.72 2.95
C GLU A 68 -11.22 -16.37 3.66
N CYS A 69 -12.22 -15.52 3.48
CA CYS A 69 -12.32 -14.22 4.13
C CYS A 69 -13.73 -14.04 4.66
N ASP A 70 -13.84 -13.71 5.93
CA ASP A 70 -15.12 -13.49 6.60
C ASP A 70 -15.73 -12.14 6.25
N ASP A 71 -14.87 -11.14 6.00
CA ASP A 71 -15.27 -9.78 5.71
C ASP A 71 -14.30 -9.09 4.71
N GLU A 72 -14.70 -7.91 4.27
CA GLU A 72 -13.92 -7.08 3.34
C GLU A 72 -12.55 -6.67 3.91
N GLN A 73 -12.46 -6.51 5.21
CA GLN A 73 -11.24 -6.14 5.90
C GLN A 73 -10.24 -7.31 5.91
N ALA A 74 -10.73 -8.55 6.10
CA ALA A 74 -9.91 -9.76 5.99
C ALA A 74 -9.36 -9.94 4.58
N PHE A 75 -10.20 -9.73 3.55
CA PHE A 75 -9.76 -9.75 2.15
C PHE A 75 -8.69 -8.71 1.85
N ARG A 76 -8.86 -7.48 2.29
CA ARG A 76 -7.88 -6.40 2.11
C ARG A 76 -6.56 -6.74 2.79
N ARG A 77 -6.57 -7.24 4.03
CA ARG A 77 -5.36 -7.68 4.74
C ARG A 77 -4.65 -8.81 3.99
N TRP A 78 -5.40 -9.77 3.47
CA TRP A 78 -4.84 -10.84 2.65
C TRP A 78 -4.19 -10.29 1.37
N LEU A 79 -4.87 -9.41 0.64
CA LEU A 79 -4.37 -8.80 -0.58
C LEU A 79 -3.07 -8.00 -0.33
N TYR A 80 -3.01 -7.25 0.76
CA TYR A 80 -1.80 -6.50 1.13
C TYR A 80 -0.67 -7.43 1.57
N ARG A 81 -0.96 -8.58 2.16
CA ARG A 81 0.04 -9.61 2.47
C ARG A 81 0.65 -10.19 1.20
N VAL A 82 -0.15 -10.46 0.17
CA VAL A 82 0.36 -10.85 -1.16
C VAL A 82 1.28 -9.77 -1.70
N GLY A 83 0.86 -8.51 -1.61
CA GLY A 83 1.68 -7.34 -1.98
C GLY A 83 3.00 -7.27 -1.21
N LEU A 84 2.97 -7.45 0.11
CA LEU A 84 4.16 -7.44 0.95
C LEU A 84 5.15 -8.53 0.54
N HIS A 85 4.68 -9.76 0.35
CA HIS A 85 5.55 -10.87 -0.08
C HIS A 85 6.22 -10.56 -1.43
N LYS A 86 5.47 -9.96 -2.36
CA LYS A 86 6.02 -9.56 -3.65
C LYS A 86 7.10 -8.49 -3.51
N ILE A 87 6.86 -7.46 -2.71
CA ILE A 87 7.81 -6.39 -2.44
C ILE A 87 9.09 -6.96 -1.80
N LEU A 88 8.98 -7.83 -0.79
CA LEU A 88 10.13 -8.42 -0.14
C LEU A 88 11.00 -9.23 -1.11
N ARG A 89 10.37 -10.06 -1.95
CA ARG A 89 11.10 -10.80 -3.02
C ARG A 89 11.85 -9.85 -3.97
N ARG A 90 11.26 -8.68 -4.29
CA ARG A 90 11.92 -7.68 -5.14
C ARG A 90 13.09 -6.99 -4.43
N VAL A 91 12.91 -6.65 -3.16
CA VAL A 91 14.00 -6.08 -2.34
C VAL A 91 15.17 -7.04 -2.26
N ASP A 92 14.92 -8.33 -1.99
CA ASP A 92 15.95 -9.36 -1.93
C ASP A 92 16.67 -9.52 -3.27
N HIS A 93 15.93 -9.58 -4.37
CA HIS A 93 16.48 -9.66 -5.73
C HIS A 93 17.39 -8.46 -6.05
N HIS A 94 16.91 -7.23 -5.80
CA HIS A 94 17.70 -6.02 -6.05
C HIS A 94 18.90 -5.88 -5.11
N THR A 95 18.82 -6.42 -3.89
CA THR A 95 19.93 -6.41 -2.94
C THR A 95 20.98 -7.43 -3.33
N ALA A 96 20.59 -8.62 -3.82
CA ALA A 96 21.51 -9.60 -4.36
C ALA A 96 22.25 -9.08 -5.61
N GLN A 97 21.50 -8.48 -6.56
CA GLN A 97 22.10 -7.85 -7.74
C GLN A 97 23.07 -6.71 -7.42
N LYS A 98 22.86 -5.95 -6.33
CA LYS A 98 23.81 -4.92 -5.90
C LYS A 98 25.16 -5.50 -5.46
N ARG A 99 25.19 -6.74 -4.98
CA ARG A 99 26.44 -7.42 -4.63
C ARG A 99 27.21 -7.88 -5.87
N ASP A 100 26.49 -8.17 -6.97
CA ASP A 100 27.08 -8.67 -8.21
C ASP A 100 27.37 -7.57 -9.25
N ALA A 101 26.74 -6.40 -9.17
CA ALA A 101 26.86 -5.34 -10.16
C ALA A 101 27.10 -3.96 -9.52
N ALA A 102 28.34 -3.56 -9.45
CA ALA A 102 28.73 -2.14 -9.37
C ALA A 102 28.49 -1.41 -10.73
N ARG A 103 27.44 -1.79 -11.50
CA ARG A 103 27.19 -1.23 -12.84
C ARG A 103 25.70 -1.19 -13.17
N GLU A 104 25.28 0.01 -13.61
CA GLU A 104 24.00 0.40 -14.20
C GLU A 104 22.85 0.74 -13.25
N VAL A 105 22.66 2.05 -13.12
CA VAL A 105 21.39 2.65 -12.65
C VAL A 105 20.43 2.65 -13.82
N ALA A 106 19.52 1.70 -13.88
CA ALA A 106 18.34 1.82 -14.71
C ALA A 106 17.37 2.81 -14.02
N SER A 107 17.18 3.97 -14.62
CA SER A 107 16.08 4.87 -14.24
C SER A 107 14.77 4.19 -14.66
N ALA A 108 13.92 3.82 -13.69
CA ALA A 108 12.56 3.42 -13.97
C ALA A 108 11.83 4.60 -14.63
N GLU A 109 11.13 4.31 -15.73
CA GLU A 109 10.25 5.31 -16.35
C GLU A 109 9.19 5.77 -15.34
N PRO A 110 8.77 7.05 -15.44
CA PRO A 110 7.74 7.58 -14.56
C PRO A 110 6.46 6.74 -14.68
N ASP A 111 5.89 6.35 -13.54
CA ASP A 111 4.65 5.60 -13.46
C ASP A 111 3.46 6.47 -13.92
N GLU A 112 3.18 6.51 -15.22
CA GLU A 112 2.03 7.20 -15.80
C GLU A 112 0.76 6.34 -15.68
N GLY A 113 0.28 6.18 -14.44
CA GLY A 113 -0.95 5.43 -14.19
C GLY A 113 -2.18 6.35 -14.03
N PRO A 114 -3.36 6.01 -14.60
CA PRO A 114 -4.61 6.72 -14.39
C PRO A 114 -5.16 6.49 -12.97
N GLY A 115 -4.36 6.68 -11.96
CA GLY A 115 -4.70 6.30 -10.60
C GLY A 115 -4.19 7.24 -9.52
N ASP A 116 -3.41 8.28 -9.87
CA ASP A 116 -2.79 9.13 -8.85
C ASP A 116 -3.82 9.89 -8.00
N ALA A 117 -4.92 10.35 -8.59
CA ALA A 117 -6.03 10.95 -7.81
C ALA A 117 -6.67 9.95 -6.84
N ALA A 118 -6.82 8.68 -7.23
CA ALA A 118 -7.35 7.64 -6.36
C ALA A 118 -6.33 7.20 -5.29
N VAL A 119 -5.04 7.16 -5.63
CA VAL A 119 -3.94 6.94 -4.67
C VAL A 119 -3.90 8.07 -3.66
N LEU A 120 -4.02 9.32 -4.12
CA LEU A 120 -4.08 10.50 -3.27
C LEU A 120 -5.29 10.46 -2.32
N GLY A 121 -6.45 10.00 -2.80
CA GLY A 121 -7.63 9.73 -1.97
C GLY A 121 -7.35 8.72 -0.87
N ALA A 122 -6.61 7.66 -1.15
CA ALA A 122 -6.18 6.70 -0.14
C ALA A 122 -5.20 7.32 0.89
N TYR A 123 -4.31 8.22 0.45
CA TYR A 123 -3.41 8.93 1.36
C TYR A 123 -4.14 9.90 2.29
N ALA A 124 -5.31 10.42 1.89
CA ALA A 124 -6.12 11.30 2.74
C ALA A 124 -6.56 10.64 4.06
N THR A 125 -6.46 9.33 4.18
CA THR A 125 -6.74 8.61 5.44
C THR A 125 -5.75 8.95 6.56
N PHE A 126 -4.56 9.43 6.22
CA PHE A 126 -3.49 9.73 7.19
C PHE A 126 -2.78 11.07 6.97
N CYS A 127 -2.93 11.70 5.82
CA CYS A 127 -2.43 13.05 5.56
C CYS A 127 -3.49 13.88 4.86
N THR A 128 -3.30 15.21 4.82
CA THR A 128 -4.18 16.13 4.09
C THR A 128 -3.44 16.58 2.83
N PRO A 129 -3.77 16.03 1.64
CA PRO A 129 -3.16 16.45 0.39
C PRO A 129 -3.51 17.90 0.03
N SER A 130 -2.59 18.60 -0.60
CA SER A 130 -2.85 19.91 -1.17
C SER A 130 -3.76 19.79 -2.40
N ARG A 131 -4.72 20.70 -2.52
CA ARG A 131 -5.61 20.75 -3.69
C ARG A 131 -5.03 21.55 -4.86
N ALA A 132 -3.95 22.29 -4.63
CA ALA A 132 -3.36 23.17 -5.60
C ALA A 132 -2.34 22.48 -6.54
N ALA A 133 -1.77 21.36 -6.11
CA ALA A 133 -0.81 20.59 -6.90
C ALA A 133 -1.50 19.61 -7.83
N ALA A 134 -0.89 19.27 -8.96
CA ALA A 134 -1.30 18.13 -9.78
C ALA A 134 -1.23 16.85 -8.94
N ALA A 135 -2.17 15.94 -9.13
CA ALA A 135 -2.28 14.73 -8.30
C ALA A 135 -0.97 13.92 -8.23
N ARG A 136 -0.21 13.89 -9.31
CA ARG A 136 1.08 13.22 -9.38
C ARG A 136 2.13 13.87 -8.47
N GLU A 137 2.30 15.19 -8.56
CA GLU A 137 3.27 15.93 -7.75
C GLU A 137 2.95 15.78 -6.26
N GLU A 138 1.66 15.80 -5.93
CA GLU A 138 1.20 15.64 -4.56
C GLU A 138 1.45 14.21 -4.03
N VAL A 139 1.23 13.18 -4.86
CA VAL A 139 1.58 11.79 -4.53
C VAL A 139 3.08 11.66 -4.27
N GLU A 140 3.92 12.21 -5.16
CA GLU A 140 5.38 12.19 -4.99
C GLU A 140 5.82 12.95 -3.73
N ARG A 141 5.18 14.08 -3.43
CA ARG A 141 5.44 14.86 -2.21
C ARG A 141 5.13 14.04 -0.95
N VAL A 142 3.96 13.40 -0.90
CA VAL A 142 3.58 12.53 0.22
C VAL A 142 4.56 11.37 0.39
N GLU A 143 4.96 10.74 -0.71
CA GLU A 143 5.91 9.62 -0.68
C GLU A 143 7.30 10.04 -0.20
N ARG A 144 7.81 11.18 -0.66
CA ARG A 144 9.09 11.73 -0.17
C ARG A 144 9.03 12.00 1.33
N ALA A 145 7.98 12.67 1.80
CA ALA A 145 7.77 12.93 3.22
C ALA A 145 7.66 11.62 4.04
N PHE A 146 6.94 10.64 3.51
CA PHE A 146 6.79 9.33 4.14
C PHE A 146 8.12 8.56 4.23
N ASP A 147 8.95 8.60 3.19
CA ASP A 147 10.28 7.97 3.18
C ASP A 147 11.24 8.54 4.24
N ARG A 148 11.03 9.80 4.63
CA ARG A 148 11.82 10.48 5.68
C ARG A 148 11.35 10.15 7.10
N LEU A 149 10.23 9.46 7.26
CA LEU A 149 9.77 9.00 8.57
C LEU A 149 10.66 7.87 9.10
N PRO A 150 10.84 7.78 10.43
CA PRO A 150 11.39 6.59 11.07
C PRO A 150 10.60 5.33 10.68
N ALA A 151 11.27 4.19 10.59
CA ALA A 151 10.65 2.92 10.16
C ALA A 151 9.42 2.54 11.02
N GLU A 152 9.50 2.72 12.35
CA GLU A 152 8.39 2.47 13.26
C GLU A 152 7.16 3.36 12.97
N TYR A 153 7.39 4.62 12.56
CA TYR A 153 6.31 5.55 12.20
C TYR A 153 5.67 5.18 10.85
N ARG A 154 6.47 4.76 9.87
CA ARG A 154 5.93 4.26 8.61
C ARG A 154 5.06 3.04 8.83
N GLU A 155 5.56 2.08 9.59
CA GLU A 155 4.86 0.81 9.84
C GLU A 155 3.53 1.03 10.55
N ILE A 156 3.50 1.84 11.61
CA ILE A 156 2.24 2.09 12.35
C ILE A 156 1.18 2.81 11.51
N ILE A 157 1.60 3.71 10.60
CA ILE A 157 0.68 4.37 9.66
C ILE A 157 0.11 3.35 8.67
N LEU A 158 0.95 2.49 8.07
CA LEU A 158 0.49 1.47 7.12
C LEU A 158 -0.50 0.51 7.78
N GLN A 159 -0.15 -0.07 8.91
CA GLN A 159 -0.99 -1.02 9.63
C GLN A 159 -2.33 -0.40 10.06
N ALA A 160 -2.30 0.80 10.63
CA ALA A 160 -3.50 1.42 11.21
C ALA A 160 -4.39 2.11 10.16
N ARG A 161 -3.86 2.55 9.02
CA ARG A 161 -4.57 3.42 8.07
C ARG A 161 -4.83 2.81 6.71
N LEU A 162 -3.90 2.05 6.17
CA LEU A 162 -4.11 1.36 4.89
C LEU A 162 -4.63 -0.07 5.10
N GLU A 163 -4.02 -0.81 6.03
CA GLU A 163 -4.49 -2.15 6.39
C GLU A 163 -5.73 -2.11 7.28
N GLU A 164 -6.04 -0.96 7.90
CA GLU A 164 -7.14 -0.71 8.83
C GLU A 164 -7.20 -1.74 9.98
N ARG A 165 -6.02 -2.15 10.44
CA ARG A 165 -5.93 -3.12 11.53
C ARG A 165 -6.42 -2.52 12.85
N PRO A 166 -7.21 -3.27 13.65
CA PRO A 166 -7.59 -2.85 14.99
C PRO A 166 -6.37 -2.57 15.85
N HIS A 167 -6.39 -1.46 16.60
CA HIS A 167 -5.27 -1.08 17.47
C HIS A 167 -4.93 -2.17 18.51
N GLY A 168 -5.90 -3.01 18.89
CA GLY A 168 -5.67 -4.15 19.77
C GLY A 168 -4.79 -5.23 19.14
N GLU A 169 -5.00 -5.57 17.86
CA GLU A 169 -4.16 -6.50 17.11
C GLU A 169 -2.73 -5.98 16.95
N ILE A 170 -2.61 -4.69 16.57
CA ILE A 170 -1.29 -4.04 16.45
C ILE A 170 -0.57 -4.03 17.80
N ALA A 171 -1.29 -3.76 18.89
CA ALA A 171 -0.73 -3.74 20.24
C ALA A 171 -0.20 -5.13 20.65
N ALA A 172 -0.97 -6.19 20.39
CA ALA A 172 -0.57 -7.55 20.66
C ALA A 172 0.70 -7.95 19.88
N GLU A 173 0.76 -7.63 18.59
CA GLU A 173 1.94 -7.93 17.74
C GLU A 173 3.20 -7.18 18.18
N LEU A 174 3.05 -5.90 18.57
CA LEU A 174 4.18 -5.07 19.00
C LEU A 174 4.56 -5.26 20.49
N GLY A 175 3.84 -6.09 21.24
CA GLY A 175 4.04 -6.23 22.68
C GLY A 175 3.80 -4.92 23.45
N LYS A 176 2.90 -4.05 22.96
CA LYS A 176 2.60 -2.72 23.50
C LYS A 176 1.15 -2.63 24.02
N SER A 177 0.84 -1.64 24.82
CA SER A 177 -0.55 -1.34 25.18
C SER A 177 -1.26 -0.61 24.02
N VAL A 178 -2.59 -0.74 23.93
CA VAL A 178 -3.42 -0.01 22.95
C VAL A 178 -3.22 1.52 23.07
N VAL A 179 -3.03 2.01 24.29
CA VAL A 179 -2.75 3.44 24.52
C VAL A 179 -1.41 3.84 23.92
N ALA A 180 -0.39 2.98 24.04
CA ALA A 180 0.93 3.24 23.45
C ALA A 180 0.85 3.25 21.91
N VAL A 181 0.10 2.34 21.31
CA VAL A 181 -0.15 2.31 19.85
C VAL A 181 -0.83 3.60 19.37
N ARG A 182 -1.88 4.05 20.07
CA ARG A 182 -2.57 5.32 19.73
C ARG A 182 -1.63 6.52 19.83
N LYS A 183 -0.79 6.59 20.88
CA LYS A 183 0.20 7.66 21.03
C LYS A 183 1.26 7.60 19.92
N LEU A 184 1.74 6.41 19.57
CA LEU A 184 2.70 6.20 18.48
C LEU A 184 2.12 6.68 17.15
N LEU A 185 0.90 6.27 16.81
CA LEU A 185 0.21 6.70 15.60
C LEU A 185 0.00 8.22 15.54
N SER A 186 -0.38 8.84 16.67
CA SER A 186 -0.52 10.30 16.75
C SER A 186 0.80 11.01 16.48
N ARG A 187 1.91 10.56 17.09
CA ARG A 187 3.25 11.12 16.85
C ARG A 187 3.72 10.93 15.41
N ALA A 188 3.47 9.74 14.86
CA ALA A 188 3.81 9.44 13.47
C ALA A 188 3.11 10.38 12.48
N ARG A 189 1.80 10.62 12.68
CA ARG A 189 1.01 11.55 11.87
C ARG A 189 1.48 13.00 12.03
N ALA A 190 1.74 13.45 13.26
CA ALA A 190 2.26 14.79 13.50
C ALA A 190 3.62 14.99 12.81
N ARG A 191 4.51 13.98 12.87
CA ARG A 191 5.81 14.04 12.18
C ARG A 191 5.65 14.06 10.66
N LEU A 192 4.72 13.30 10.11
CA LEU A 192 4.41 13.33 8.67
C LEU A 192 3.91 14.71 8.23
N ALA A 193 3.00 15.32 9.00
CA ALA A 193 2.49 16.67 8.71
C ALA A 193 3.63 17.70 8.66
N LEU A 194 4.53 17.70 9.65
CA LEU A 194 5.70 18.58 9.66
C LEU A 194 6.63 18.38 8.45
N LEU A 195 6.77 17.15 7.97
CA LEU A 195 7.58 16.87 6.78
C LEU A 195 6.88 17.33 5.50
N LEU A 196 5.56 17.22 5.42
CA LEU A 196 4.76 17.72 4.30
C LEU A 196 4.79 19.25 4.23
N ASP A 197 4.67 19.94 5.38
CA ASP A 197 4.76 21.41 5.44
C ASP A 197 6.15 21.93 5.03
N ALA A 198 7.21 21.16 5.29
CA ALA A 198 8.58 21.51 4.90
C ALA A 198 8.88 21.29 3.40
N GLU A 199 7.99 20.60 2.67
CA GLU A 199 8.10 20.36 1.23
C GLU A 199 7.09 21.20 0.41
N ALA A 200 6.28 22.02 1.07
CA ALA A 200 5.31 22.93 0.43
C ALA A 200 6.02 24.23 0.00
#